data_b2c6144bcfc4f821ef90ad7c0fe45ede
#
_entry.id   b2c6144bcfc4f821ef90ad7c0fe45ede
#
_cell.length_a   1.000
_cell.length_b   1.000
_cell.length_c   1.000
_cell.angle_alpha   90.00
_cell.angle_beta   90.00
_cell.angle_gamma   90.00
#
_symmetry.space_group_name_H-M   'P 1'
#
loop_
_entity.id
_entity.type
_entity.pdbx_description
1 polymer ?
#
loop_
_entity_poly.entity_id
_entity_poly.type
_entity_poly.pdbx_seq_one_letter_code
_entity_poly.pdbx_strand_id
1 'polypeptide(L)'
;MARNVTAVKTRTNDSAKVDMYTVPAKNTAEIHMIYILASAGNEDADLYWYDSATTTEYPLAHAKALQSTNGEYLLLNELQIDLKENDILRVKNSGTSSSITYMVSMNLKPALATQFHS
;
A
#
# COMPACT_ATOMS: atom_id res chain seq x y z
N MET A 1 -21.28 2.11 -5.62
CA MET A 1 -20.81 1.31 -6.73
C MET A 1 -19.35 0.96 -6.53
N ALA A 2 -19.02 -0.30 -6.73
CA ALA A 2 -17.64 -0.76 -6.57
C ALA A 2 -16.83 -0.49 -7.83
N ARG A 3 -15.56 -0.20 -7.66
CA ARG A 3 -14.66 0.00 -8.80
C ARG A 3 -13.25 -0.39 -8.42
N ASN A 4 -12.48 -0.79 -9.40
CA ASN A 4 -11.09 -1.13 -9.20
C ASN A 4 -10.24 0.13 -9.26
N VAL A 5 -9.28 0.22 -8.35
CA VAL A 5 -8.35 1.34 -8.27
C VAL A 5 -6.95 0.76 -8.10
N THR A 6 -5.99 1.30 -8.82
CA THR A 6 -4.60 0.93 -8.61
C THR A 6 -3.84 2.18 -8.16
N ALA A 7 -3.29 2.12 -6.97
CA ALA A 7 -2.45 3.19 -6.45
C ALA A 7 -1.00 2.87 -6.78
N VAL A 8 -0.26 3.87 -7.24
CA VAL A 8 1.13 3.70 -7.64
C VAL A 8 1.96 4.80 -7.02
N LYS A 9 3.11 4.44 -6.46
CA LYS A 9 4.04 5.43 -5.92
C LYS A 9 5.46 4.97 -6.19
N THR A 10 6.26 5.83 -6.80
CA THR A 10 7.68 5.55 -7.03
C THR A 10 8.50 6.44 -6.11
N ARG A 11 9.45 5.82 -5.41
CA ARG A 11 10.38 6.55 -4.55
C ARG A 11 11.77 6.38 -5.11
N THR A 12 12.41 7.47 -5.51
CA THR A 12 13.74 7.45 -6.10
C THR A 12 14.66 8.30 -5.23
N ASN A 13 15.73 7.70 -4.76
CA ASN A 13 16.77 8.39 -3.98
C ASN A 13 16.20 9.11 -2.76
N ASP A 14 15.23 8.50 -2.12
CA ASP A 14 14.55 9.12 -0.99
C ASP A 14 14.08 8.03 -0.03
N SER A 15 14.43 8.15 1.23
CA SER A 15 14.05 7.18 2.25
C SER A 15 12.95 7.68 3.19
N ALA A 16 12.38 8.83 2.92
CA ALA A 16 11.30 9.32 3.77
C ALA A 16 10.05 8.46 3.62
N LYS A 17 9.32 8.26 4.72
CA LYS A 17 8.04 7.57 4.67
C LYS A 17 7.01 8.57 4.14
N VAL A 18 6.27 8.16 3.13
CA VAL A 18 5.27 9.04 2.49
C VAL A 18 3.96 8.31 2.31
N ASP A 19 2.89 9.08 2.24
CA ASP A 19 1.57 8.54 1.95
C ASP A 19 1.50 8.14 0.48
N MET A 20 0.97 6.97 0.21
CA MET A 20 0.76 6.48 -1.13
C MET A 20 -0.70 6.62 -1.53
N TYR A 21 -1.62 6.33 -0.64
CA TYR A 21 -3.03 6.34 -0.93
C TYR A 21 -3.83 6.50 0.35
N THR A 22 -4.84 7.34 0.33
CA THR A 22 -5.76 7.50 1.45
C THR A 22 -7.14 7.07 0.98
N VAL A 23 -7.77 6.17 1.72
CA VAL A 23 -9.11 5.70 1.36
C VAL A 23 -10.10 6.84 1.53
N PRO A 24 -10.88 7.18 0.50
CA PRO A 24 -11.81 8.29 0.59
C PRO A 24 -12.87 8.08 1.67
N ALA A 25 -13.38 9.19 2.19
CA ALA A 25 -14.45 9.12 3.18
C ALA A 25 -15.64 8.35 2.63
N LYS A 26 -16.29 7.61 3.50
CA LYS A 26 -17.48 6.82 3.19
C LYS A 26 -17.21 5.67 2.21
N ASN A 27 -15.97 5.23 2.12
CA ASN A 27 -15.59 4.11 1.27
C ASN A 27 -14.77 3.11 2.05
N THR A 28 -14.73 1.88 1.54
CA THR A 28 -13.78 0.86 2.00
C THR A 28 -12.99 0.41 0.79
N ALA A 29 -11.80 -0.08 1.03
CA ALA A 29 -10.95 -0.57 -0.05
C ALA A 29 -10.46 -1.98 0.28
N GLU A 30 -10.74 -2.93 -0.60
CA GLU A 30 -10.29 -4.30 -0.45
C GLU A 30 -9.06 -4.49 -1.30
N ILE A 31 -7.94 -4.85 -0.70
CA ILE A 31 -6.69 -5.02 -1.44
C ILE A 31 -6.70 -6.36 -2.15
N HIS A 32 -6.40 -6.34 -3.44
CA HIS A 32 -6.33 -7.55 -4.25
C HIS A 32 -4.90 -7.95 -4.56
N MET A 33 -4.00 -6.99 -4.72
CA MET A 33 -2.64 -7.28 -5.14
C MET A 33 -1.72 -6.20 -4.62
N ILE A 34 -0.55 -6.62 -4.16
CA ILE A 34 0.54 -5.71 -3.83
C ILE A 34 1.72 -6.13 -4.70
N TYR A 35 2.28 -5.18 -5.45
CA TYR A 35 3.41 -5.45 -6.31
C TYR A 35 4.47 -4.37 -6.07
N ILE A 36 5.67 -4.78 -5.77
CA ILE A 36 6.76 -3.86 -5.48
C ILE A 36 7.93 -4.23 -6.37
N LEU A 37 8.46 -3.26 -7.10
CA LEU A 37 9.50 -3.49 -8.08
C LEU A 37 10.65 -2.52 -7.86
N ALA A 38 11.86 -3.04 -7.73
CA ALA A 38 13.07 -2.22 -7.70
C ALA A 38 13.60 -2.09 -9.11
N SER A 39 13.69 -0.87 -9.61
CA SER A 39 14.23 -0.63 -10.95
C SER A 39 15.66 -0.12 -10.89
N ALA A 40 16.16 0.28 -9.75
CA ALA A 40 17.54 0.69 -9.57
C ALA A 40 17.94 0.52 -8.11
N GLY A 41 19.17 0.08 -7.88
CA GLY A 41 19.70 -0.06 -6.52
C GLY A 41 19.25 -1.32 -5.82
N ASN A 42 19.76 -1.51 -4.63
CA ASN A 42 19.46 -2.67 -3.79
C ASN A 42 19.13 -2.14 -2.41
N GLU A 43 17.84 -2.09 -2.07
CA GLU A 43 17.41 -1.59 -0.79
C GLU A 43 16.18 -2.33 -0.35
N ASP A 44 15.86 -2.23 0.93
CA ASP A 44 14.65 -2.84 1.46
C ASP A 44 13.47 -1.91 1.19
N ALA A 45 12.33 -2.52 0.94
CA ALA A 45 11.08 -1.81 0.71
C ALA A 45 10.12 -2.09 1.83
N ASP A 46 9.43 -1.05 2.27
CA ASP A 46 8.39 -1.17 3.31
C ASP A 46 7.09 -0.60 2.79
N LEU A 47 6.02 -1.33 3.02
CA LEU A 47 4.65 -0.87 2.75
C LEU A 47 3.85 -1.02 4.04
N TYR A 48 3.18 0.05 4.45
CA TYR A 48 2.44 0.06 5.70
C TYR A 48 0.98 0.40 5.48
N TRP A 49 0.14 -0.12 6.36
CA TRP A 49 -1.25 0.26 6.47
C TRP A 49 -1.43 1.03 7.76
N TYR A 50 -1.83 2.30 7.65
CA TYR A 50 -2.14 3.09 8.82
C TYR A 50 -3.64 3.01 9.08
N ASP A 51 -4.01 2.41 10.21
CA ASP A 51 -5.40 2.27 10.63
C ASP A 51 -5.81 3.54 11.35
N SER A 52 -6.61 4.36 10.70
CA SER A 52 -6.96 5.67 11.23
C SER A 52 -7.85 5.59 12.48
N ALA A 53 -8.64 4.54 12.59
CA ALA A 53 -9.54 4.41 13.74
C ALA A 53 -8.78 4.15 15.04
N THR A 54 -7.71 3.39 14.98
CA THR A 54 -6.91 3.09 16.16
C THR A 54 -5.58 3.84 16.17
N THR A 55 -5.31 4.63 15.15
CA THR A 55 -4.05 5.37 14.95
C THR A 55 -2.84 4.45 15.06
N THR A 56 -2.95 3.25 14.51
CA THR A 56 -1.91 2.24 14.57
C THR A 56 -1.45 1.89 13.15
N GLU A 57 -0.15 1.77 12.96
CA GLU A 57 0.42 1.43 11.67
C GLU A 57 0.88 -0.02 11.68
N TYR A 58 0.50 -0.77 10.65
CA TYR A 58 0.87 -2.18 10.52
C TYR A 58 1.68 -2.38 9.24
N PRO A 59 2.75 -3.19 9.28
CA PRO A 59 3.50 -3.47 8.06
C PRO A 59 2.77 -4.52 7.21
N LEU A 60 2.60 -4.24 5.94
CA LEU A 60 2.10 -5.20 4.97
C LEU A 60 3.26 -5.86 4.26
N ALA A 61 4.35 -5.13 4.04
CA ALA A 61 5.62 -5.65 3.57
C ALA A 61 6.69 -4.91 4.35
N HIS A 62 7.53 -5.67 5.07
CA HIS A 62 8.52 -5.05 5.95
C HIS A 62 9.90 -5.53 5.58
N ALA A 63 10.80 -4.58 5.34
CA ALA A 63 12.20 -4.86 5.03
C ALA A 63 12.36 -5.89 3.92
N LYS A 64 11.56 -5.78 2.87
CA LYS A 64 11.68 -6.69 1.73
C LYS A 64 12.91 -6.30 0.94
N ALA A 65 13.93 -7.13 0.99
CA ALA A 65 15.18 -6.87 0.28
C ALA A 65 14.96 -7.04 -1.21
N LEU A 66 15.16 -5.99 -1.97
CA LEU A 66 14.96 -5.99 -3.41
C LEU A 66 16.24 -5.59 -4.11
N GLN A 67 16.48 -6.19 -5.26
CA GLN A 67 17.62 -5.85 -6.11
C GLN A 67 17.13 -5.49 -7.49
N SER A 68 17.76 -4.54 -8.13
CA SER A 68 17.29 -4.07 -9.43
C SER A 68 17.31 -5.12 -10.52
N THR A 69 18.10 -6.18 -10.37
CA THR A 69 18.20 -7.20 -11.41
C THR A 69 17.08 -8.23 -11.32
N ASN A 70 16.52 -8.45 -10.16
CA ASN A 70 15.43 -9.41 -9.99
C ASN A 70 14.58 -9.06 -8.78
N GLY A 71 14.43 -7.78 -8.52
CA GLY A 71 13.81 -7.31 -7.30
C GLY A 71 12.33 -7.07 -7.44
N GLU A 72 11.55 -8.12 -7.37
CA GLU A 72 10.10 -7.98 -7.34
C GLU A 72 9.55 -8.64 -6.10
N TYR A 73 8.47 -8.09 -5.61
CA TYR A 73 7.69 -8.69 -4.55
C TYR A 73 6.23 -8.63 -4.98
N LEU A 74 5.59 -9.77 -5.07
CA LEU A 74 4.21 -9.84 -5.47
C LEU A 74 3.41 -10.58 -4.42
N LEU A 75 2.39 -9.93 -3.88
CA LEU A 75 1.46 -10.55 -2.96
C LEU A 75 0.08 -10.51 -3.59
N LEU A 76 -0.43 -11.68 -3.93
CA LEU A 76 -1.76 -11.79 -4.47
C LEU A 76 -2.75 -11.99 -3.35
N ASN A 77 -3.96 -11.71 -3.69
CA ASN A 77 -5.00 -11.60 -2.75
C ASN A 77 -5.57 -12.89 -2.24
N GLU A 78 -4.86 -13.54 -1.38
CA GLU A 78 -5.49 -14.57 -0.63
C GLU A 78 -5.73 -14.11 0.77
N LEU A 79 -5.27 -12.93 1.12
CA LEU A 79 -5.36 -12.44 2.45
C LEU A 79 -6.38 -11.35 2.45
N GLN A 80 -7.24 -11.12 1.86
CA GLN A 80 -8.27 -10.14 1.95
C GLN A 80 -8.03 -9.08 3.01
N ILE A 81 -7.28 -8.07 2.65
CA ILE A 81 -7.03 -6.95 3.54
C ILE A 81 -7.99 -5.84 3.19
N ASP A 82 -8.83 -5.46 4.14
CA ASP A 82 -9.82 -4.42 3.93
C ASP A 82 -9.44 -3.16 4.68
N LEU A 83 -9.36 -2.06 3.97
CA LEU A 83 -9.09 -0.76 4.55
C LEU A 83 -10.38 0.01 4.72
N LYS A 84 -10.45 0.79 5.79
CA LYS A 84 -11.62 1.62 6.07
C LYS A 84 -11.39 3.04 5.59
N GLU A 85 -12.43 3.87 5.62
CA GLU A 85 -12.27 5.26 5.24
C GLU A 85 -11.17 5.92 6.06
N ASN A 86 -10.43 6.77 5.43
CA ASN A 86 -9.32 7.53 6.01
C ASN A 86 -8.09 6.69 6.38
N ASP A 87 -8.11 5.39 6.15
CA ASP A 87 -6.91 4.58 6.31
C ASP A 87 -5.92 4.97 5.21
N ILE A 88 -4.63 4.86 5.52
CA ILE A 88 -3.58 5.33 4.62
C ILE A 88 -2.60 4.21 4.32
N LEU A 89 -2.25 4.04 3.06
CA LEU A 89 -1.13 3.21 2.67
C LEU A 89 0.10 4.10 2.60
N ARG A 90 1.19 3.69 3.23
CA ARG A 90 2.44 4.44 3.27
C ARG A 90 3.59 3.57 2.81
N VAL A 91 4.58 4.18 2.19
CA VAL A 91 5.73 3.47 1.64
C VAL A 91 7.02 4.12 2.10
N LYS A 92 8.08 3.31 2.19
CA LYS A 92 9.39 3.78 2.62
C LYS A 92 10.48 2.90 2.02
N ASN A 93 11.49 3.51 1.42
CA ASN A 93 12.71 2.80 1.05
C ASN A 93 13.67 2.86 2.22
N SER A 94 14.51 1.85 2.40
CA SER A 94 15.44 1.81 3.53
C SER A 94 16.58 2.80 3.41
N GLY A 95 16.89 3.25 2.20
CA GLY A 95 17.99 4.18 1.97
C GLY A 95 17.69 5.11 0.83
N THR A 96 18.72 5.77 0.32
CA THR A 96 18.55 6.82 -0.68
C THR A 96 19.23 6.47 -2.01
N SER A 97 19.53 5.20 -2.25
CA SER A 97 20.28 4.80 -3.46
C SER A 97 19.48 3.87 -4.35
N SER A 98 18.18 4.01 -4.39
CA SER A 98 17.35 3.08 -5.16
C SER A 98 16.16 3.79 -5.79
N SER A 99 15.54 3.08 -6.72
CA SER A 99 14.24 3.49 -7.27
C SER A 99 13.31 2.31 -7.12
N ILE A 100 12.28 2.46 -6.31
CA ILE A 100 11.33 1.40 -6.02
C ILE A 100 9.93 1.90 -6.30
N THR A 101 9.18 1.12 -7.07
CA THR A 101 7.79 1.43 -7.40
C THR A 101 6.88 0.51 -6.62
N TYR A 102 5.92 1.08 -5.95
CA TYR A 102 4.93 0.36 -5.15
C TYR A 102 3.59 0.46 -5.87
N MET A 103 2.91 -0.67 -6.06
CA MET A 103 1.59 -0.71 -6.66
C MET A 103 0.66 -1.52 -5.78
N VAL A 104 -0.54 -1.01 -5.56
CA VAL A 104 -1.55 -1.73 -4.80
C VAL A 104 -2.86 -1.64 -5.57
N SER A 105 -3.41 -2.79 -5.96
CA SER A 105 -4.69 -2.84 -6.64
C SER A 105 -5.78 -3.17 -5.64
N MET A 106 -6.86 -2.41 -5.69
CA MET A 106 -7.92 -2.49 -4.70
C MET A 106 -9.28 -2.45 -5.37
N ASN A 107 -10.26 -2.98 -4.69
CA ASN A 107 -11.66 -2.78 -5.08
C ASN A 107 -12.24 -1.77 -4.09
N LEU A 108 -12.56 -0.60 -4.58
CA LEU A 108 -13.09 0.49 -3.77
C LEU A 108 -14.61 0.47 -3.85
N LYS A 109 -15.26 0.49 -2.70
CA LYS A 109 -16.72 0.45 -2.67
C LYS A 109 -17.26 1.29 -1.53
N PRO A 110 -18.49 1.78 -1.66
CA PRO A 110 -19.09 2.57 -0.58
C PRO A 110 -19.18 1.77 0.70
N ALA A 111 -18.92 2.43 1.80
CA ALA A 111 -19.05 1.78 3.10
C ALA A 111 -20.53 1.58 3.40
N LEU A 112 -20.82 0.37 3.83
CA LEU A 112 -22.19 0.02 4.10
C LEU A 112 -22.59 0.22 5.52
N ALA A 113 -21.70 0.65 6.33
CA ALA A 113 -21.95 0.75 7.74
C ALA A 113 -23.11 1.60 8.05
N THR A 114 -23.34 2.44 7.16
CA THR A 114 -24.41 3.27 7.32
C THR A 114 -25.65 2.57 7.33
N GLN A 115 -25.55 1.54 6.75
CA GLN A 115 -26.63 0.91 6.71
C GLN A 115 -26.82 0.33 7.91
N PHE A 116 -26.10 0.60 8.51
CA PHE A 116 -26.22 0.04 9.50
C PHE A 116 -26.75 0.53 10.52
N HIS A 117 -26.91 0.83 10.36
CA HIS A 117 -27.41 0.89 11.01
C HIS A 117 -27.77 0.62 11.63
N SER A 118 -27.59 0.50 11.57
CA SER A 118 -27.83 0.06 11.77
C SER A 118 -28.05 0.07 12.07
#